data_789c51d749aa02ac9adf0e08c6909f49
#
_entry.id   789c51d749aa02ac9adf0e08c6909f49
#
_cell.length_a   1.000
_cell.length_b   1.000
_cell.length_c   1.000
_cell.angle_alpha   90.00
_cell.angle_beta   90.00
_cell.angle_gamma   90.00
#
_symmetry.space_group_name_H-M   'P 1'
#
loop_
_entity.id
_entity.type
_entity.pdbx_description
1 polymer ?
#
loop_
_entity_poly.entity_id
_entity_poly.type
_entity_poly.pdbx_seq_one_letter_code
_entity_poly.pdbx_strand_id
1 'polypeptide(L)'
;MGTAADPSSKRRLMRTTDEDDVVGGCRRGAEDRISGLSDDLLHSILLQLRDTAEAARTSILSRRWRRVWAFLPELSFGYDGSESVPAAAAQAHDRVDDALAAYSAATVNLLEITMPYASPTGGVHIHTDRAAPWLRFASERLTGKLSLSLPYDDGAHEEEELLLPQCERVTAIYLDVTCTLRFQLPPAGGAVFTALATLEISSAGVDGRELERFLSTFCPHLKELVLSWIRITLRDGDGDGDPPVLSIRSDSLRRLDTSAMGSFKGVLKVAAPELRSFCPSSCGQRDLDIAAPKLSELLWISPCYDPARHRFAESGRHLRRLVTSTSIRHAAVALMRRFDIVDELNFEVSISEVHHLPHPTYSLRTHISCRFG
;
A
#
# COMPACT_ATOMS: atom_id res chain seq x y z
N MET A 1 -39.59 -16.95 -76.04
CA MET A 1 -41.03 -16.64 -76.04
C MET A 1 -41.17 -15.72 -74.81
N GLY A 2 -41.29 -14.53 -74.97
CA GLY A 2 -42.21 -13.56 -75.50
C GLY A 2 -42.54 -12.69 -74.28
N THR A 3 -42.22 -11.54 -74.35
CA THR A 3 -42.65 -10.19 -74.67
C THR A 3 -43.07 -9.42 -73.41
N ALA A 4 -42.40 -8.38 -73.04
CA ALA A 4 -42.58 -7.00 -73.42
C ALA A 4 -43.89 -6.37 -72.89
N ALA A 5 -43.85 -5.34 -72.06
CA ALA A 5 -44.17 -3.97 -72.42
C ALA A 5 -44.39 -3.06 -71.20
N ASP A 6 -43.65 -1.96 -71.15
CA ASP A 6 -44.01 -0.64 -70.64
C ASP A 6 -45.29 -0.08 -71.35
N PRO A 7 -46.03 0.96 -70.95
CA PRO A 7 -45.55 2.26 -70.55
C PRO A 7 -46.46 3.12 -69.59
N SER A 8 -45.85 4.16 -69.07
CA SER A 8 -46.29 5.51 -68.84
C SER A 8 -47.78 5.83 -68.62
N SER A 9 -48.10 6.56 -67.55
CA SER A 9 -48.97 7.74 -67.69
C SER A 9 -48.69 8.81 -66.65
N LYS A 10 -48.28 9.94 -67.16
CA LYS A 10 -48.25 11.25 -66.51
C LYS A 10 -49.65 11.64 -66.06
N ARG A 11 -49.81 12.17 -64.88
CA ARG A 11 -50.72 13.29 -64.64
C ARG A 11 -50.15 14.27 -63.63
N ARG A 12 -50.03 15.47 -64.12
CA ARG A 12 -49.70 16.77 -63.57
C ARG A 12 -51.00 17.40 -63.05
N LEU A 13 -50.88 18.28 -62.10
CA LEU A 13 -51.64 19.39 -61.56
C LEU A 13 -52.01 19.18 -60.08
N MET A 14 -51.95 20.12 -59.14
CA MET A 14 -51.95 21.59 -59.21
C MET A 14 -51.38 22.08 -57.86
N ARG A 15 -50.78 23.28 -57.90
CA ARG A 15 -50.43 24.11 -56.74
C ARG A 15 -51.70 24.48 -55.97
N THR A 16 -51.58 24.46 -54.63
CA THR A 16 -52.18 25.53 -53.82
C THR A 16 -51.15 25.91 -52.76
N THR A 17 -50.97 27.18 -52.64
CA THR A 17 -50.21 28.01 -51.81
C THR A 17 -50.72 27.99 -50.39
N ASP A 18 -49.75 28.31 -49.48
CA ASP A 18 -49.89 29.00 -48.18
C ASP A 18 -50.23 28.14 -46.97
N GLU A 19 -49.43 28.27 -46.09
CA GLU A 19 -49.26 28.94 -44.81
C GLU A 19 -48.35 28.14 -43.83
N ASP A 20 -47.31 28.78 -43.52
CA ASP A 20 -46.81 29.11 -42.24
C ASP A 20 -46.54 28.03 -41.18
N ASP A 21 -45.34 28.12 -40.79
CA ASP A 21 -44.85 28.21 -39.42
C ASP A 21 -44.21 27.00 -38.84
N VAL A 22 -42.92 27.26 -38.69
CA VAL A 22 -42.19 27.15 -37.40
C VAL A 22 -42.10 25.74 -36.81
N VAL A 23 -41.13 24.99 -37.24
CA VAL A 23 -40.28 24.32 -36.24
C VAL A 23 -38.84 24.31 -36.76
N GLY A 24 -38.25 25.45 -36.85
CA GLY A 24 -36.84 25.64 -36.71
C GLY A 24 -36.46 25.47 -35.24
N GLY A 25 -36.66 24.30 -34.73
CA GLY A 25 -36.08 23.91 -33.44
C GLY A 25 -34.57 23.95 -33.56
N CYS A 26 -34.02 25.16 -33.41
CA CYS A 26 -32.63 25.36 -33.07
C CYS A 26 -32.32 24.38 -31.93
N ARG A 27 -31.67 23.27 -32.22
CA ARG A 27 -30.88 22.57 -31.22
C ARG A 27 -29.86 23.61 -30.78
N ARG A 28 -30.20 24.36 -29.75
CA ARG A 28 -29.22 25.11 -28.97
C ARG A 28 -28.12 24.11 -28.71
N GLY A 29 -27.00 24.31 -29.38
CA GLY A 29 -25.81 23.49 -29.13
C GLY A 29 -25.66 23.44 -27.62
N ALA A 30 -25.65 22.25 -27.04
CA ALA A 30 -25.36 22.12 -25.65
C ALA A 30 -24.02 22.87 -25.45
N GLU A 31 -24.11 24.03 -24.77
CA GLU A 31 -22.92 24.81 -24.46
C GLU A 31 -21.95 23.86 -23.84
N ASP A 32 -20.76 23.72 -24.43
CA ASP A 32 -19.70 22.89 -23.89
C ASP A 32 -19.21 23.51 -22.57
N ARG A 33 -19.94 23.23 -21.50
CA ARG A 33 -19.67 23.74 -20.16
C ARG A 33 -18.37 23.18 -19.59
N ILE A 34 -17.93 22.03 -20.09
CA ILE A 34 -16.72 21.35 -19.61
C ILE A 34 -15.48 22.06 -20.13
N SER A 35 -15.49 22.50 -21.39
CA SER A 35 -14.35 23.24 -21.96
C SER A 35 -14.09 24.60 -21.30
N GLY A 36 -15.08 25.16 -20.58
CA GLY A 36 -14.95 26.40 -19.83
C GLY A 36 -14.37 26.23 -18.41
N LEU A 37 -14.21 25.00 -17.90
CA LEU A 37 -13.67 24.74 -16.55
C LEU A 37 -12.17 25.06 -16.50
N SER A 38 -11.69 25.51 -15.34
CA SER A 38 -10.25 25.64 -15.08
C SER A 38 -9.54 24.29 -15.05
N ASP A 39 -8.22 24.25 -15.25
CA ASP A 39 -7.46 22.99 -15.17
C ASP A 39 -7.52 22.38 -13.77
N ASP A 40 -7.58 23.20 -12.70
CA ASP A 40 -7.74 22.70 -11.33
C ASP A 40 -9.06 21.94 -11.11
N LEU A 41 -10.17 22.45 -11.73
CA LEU A 41 -11.44 21.75 -11.68
C LEU A 41 -11.41 20.46 -12.50
N LEU A 42 -10.72 20.48 -13.65
CA LEU A 42 -10.54 19.29 -14.46
C LEU A 42 -9.67 18.25 -13.72
N HIS A 43 -8.60 18.65 -13.02
CA HIS A 43 -7.83 17.77 -12.14
C HIS A 43 -8.71 17.16 -11.05
N SER A 44 -9.53 17.99 -10.37
CA SER A 44 -10.45 17.50 -9.35
C SER A 44 -11.45 16.45 -9.90
N ILE A 45 -11.93 16.63 -11.13
CA ILE A 45 -12.80 15.66 -11.79
C ILE A 45 -12.05 14.38 -12.12
N LEU A 46 -10.83 14.49 -12.69
CA LEU A 46 -10.03 13.33 -13.07
C LEU A 46 -9.61 12.49 -11.85
N LEU A 47 -9.31 13.13 -10.74
CA LEU A 47 -8.98 12.42 -9.47
C LEU A 47 -10.17 11.60 -8.92
N GLN A 48 -11.42 11.93 -9.28
CA GLN A 48 -12.57 11.11 -8.90
C GLN A 48 -12.62 9.76 -9.62
N LEU A 49 -11.92 9.62 -10.74
CA LEU A 49 -11.84 8.34 -11.46
C LEU A 49 -11.02 7.29 -10.70
N ARG A 50 -10.18 7.72 -9.76
CA ARG A 50 -9.32 6.87 -8.92
C ARG A 50 -8.36 5.95 -9.70
N ASP A 51 -8.27 6.11 -11.01
CA ASP A 51 -7.36 5.40 -11.90
C ASP A 51 -6.81 6.38 -12.95
N THR A 52 -5.49 6.50 -12.97
CA THR A 52 -4.79 7.39 -13.89
C THR A 52 -4.91 6.92 -15.35
N ALA A 53 -5.03 5.60 -15.60
CA ALA A 53 -5.25 5.09 -16.94
C ALA A 53 -6.62 5.52 -17.48
N GLU A 54 -7.66 5.53 -16.65
CA GLU A 54 -8.97 6.07 -17.01
C GLU A 54 -8.92 7.58 -17.25
N ALA A 55 -8.19 8.31 -16.40
CA ALA A 55 -7.94 9.73 -16.62
C ALA A 55 -7.21 9.98 -17.95
N ALA A 56 -6.22 9.19 -18.30
CA ALA A 56 -5.50 9.28 -19.58
C ALA A 56 -6.40 8.98 -20.79
N ARG A 57 -7.39 8.07 -20.66
CA ARG A 57 -8.38 7.79 -21.72
C ARG A 57 -9.22 9.01 -22.08
N THR A 58 -9.42 9.97 -21.15
CA THR A 58 -10.13 11.21 -21.46
C THR A 58 -9.40 12.07 -22.50
N SER A 59 -8.15 11.77 -22.81
CA SER A 59 -7.37 12.46 -23.87
C SER A 59 -8.03 12.40 -25.24
N ILE A 60 -8.93 11.46 -25.49
CA ILE A 60 -9.72 11.39 -26.75
C ILE A 60 -10.74 12.53 -26.87
N LEU A 61 -11.15 13.14 -25.76
CA LEU A 61 -12.20 14.16 -25.74
C LEU A 61 -11.75 15.47 -26.41
N SER A 62 -10.53 15.93 -26.14
CA SER A 62 -9.99 17.12 -26.79
C SER A 62 -8.48 17.24 -26.61
N ARG A 63 -7.86 18.19 -27.35
CA ARG A 63 -6.43 18.52 -27.21
C ARG A 63 -6.07 19.03 -25.80
N ARG A 64 -7.01 19.68 -25.11
CA ARG A 64 -6.82 20.15 -23.74
C ARG A 64 -6.73 18.98 -22.76
N TRP A 65 -7.65 17.99 -22.85
CA TRP A 65 -7.67 16.83 -21.99
C TRP A 65 -6.41 15.96 -22.11
N ARG A 66 -5.78 15.94 -23.30
CA ARG A 66 -4.50 15.24 -23.51
C ARG A 66 -3.37 15.75 -22.60
N ARG A 67 -3.45 17.01 -22.16
CA ARG A 67 -2.42 17.62 -21.32
C ARG A 67 -2.82 17.65 -19.85
N VAL A 68 -4.09 17.79 -19.56
CA VAL A 68 -4.55 17.96 -18.17
C VAL A 68 -4.17 16.77 -17.30
N TRP A 69 -4.43 15.54 -17.74
CA TRP A 69 -4.10 14.36 -16.95
C TRP A 69 -2.59 14.19 -16.72
N ALA A 70 -1.74 14.65 -17.65
CA ALA A 70 -0.29 14.54 -17.53
C ALA A 70 0.32 15.48 -16.46
N PHE A 71 -0.49 16.30 -15.82
CA PHE A 71 -0.14 17.19 -14.72
C PHE A 71 -0.92 16.91 -13.44
N LEU A 72 -1.58 15.75 -13.34
CA LEU A 72 -2.27 15.35 -12.12
C LEU A 72 -1.29 15.32 -10.94
N PRO A 73 -1.68 15.86 -9.77
CA PRO A 73 -0.82 15.83 -8.58
C PRO A 73 -0.68 14.42 -7.97
N GLU A 74 -1.57 13.50 -8.34
CA GLU A 74 -1.63 12.15 -7.82
C GLU A 74 -1.81 11.16 -8.98
N LEU A 75 -1.03 10.09 -8.96
CA LEU A 75 -1.09 8.99 -9.90
C LEU A 75 -1.45 7.72 -9.16
N SER A 76 -2.59 7.12 -9.52
CA SER A 76 -3.06 5.84 -8.97
C SER A 76 -3.35 4.88 -10.11
N PHE A 77 -2.78 3.71 -10.03
CA PHE A 77 -2.97 2.60 -10.97
C PHE A 77 -3.48 1.40 -10.17
N GLY A 78 -4.80 1.28 -10.11
CA GLY A 78 -5.48 0.23 -9.37
C GLY A 78 -6.02 -0.86 -10.30
N TYR A 79 -6.18 -2.05 -9.74
CA TYR A 79 -6.94 -3.13 -10.33
C TYR A 79 -8.23 -3.33 -9.54
N ASP A 80 -9.38 -3.13 -10.18
CA ASP A 80 -10.69 -3.20 -9.51
C ASP A 80 -11.29 -4.61 -9.42
N GLY A 81 -10.58 -5.62 -9.96
CA GLY A 81 -11.03 -7.01 -9.94
C GLY A 81 -12.15 -7.35 -10.92
N SER A 82 -12.63 -6.40 -11.72
CA SER A 82 -13.78 -6.58 -12.62
C SER A 82 -13.43 -7.26 -13.95
N GLU A 83 -12.17 -7.25 -14.35
CA GLU A 83 -11.71 -7.84 -15.61
C GLU A 83 -11.16 -9.27 -15.38
N SER A 84 -11.27 -10.14 -16.38
CA SER A 84 -10.67 -11.47 -16.33
C SER A 84 -9.16 -11.38 -16.19
N VAL A 85 -8.66 -11.89 -15.08
CA VAL A 85 -7.30 -11.69 -14.55
C VAL A 85 -6.14 -11.84 -15.56
N PRO A 86 -6.08 -12.80 -16.49
CA PRO A 86 -4.88 -12.97 -17.32
C PRO A 86 -4.65 -11.86 -18.35
N ALA A 87 -5.71 -11.35 -18.97
CA ALA A 87 -5.57 -10.31 -20.01
C ALA A 87 -5.35 -8.91 -19.41
N ALA A 88 -6.01 -8.61 -18.29
CA ALA A 88 -5.84 -7.35 -17.59
C ALA A 88 -4.45 -7.22 -16.94
N ALA A 89 -3.95 -8.28 -16.34
CA ALA A 89 -2.63 -8.30 -15.74
C ALA A 89 -1.51 -8.12 -16.76
N ALA A 90 -1.60 -8.76 -17.93
CA ALA A 90 -0.61 -8.62 -19.00
C ALA A 90 -0.52 -7.18 -19.54
N GLN A 91 -1.59 -6.39 -19.43
CA GLN A 91 -1.62 -5.01 -19.92
C GLN A 91 -1.44 -3.97 -18.82
N ALA A 92 -1.63 -4.35 -17.54
CA ALA A 92 -1.58 -3.40 -16.43
C ALA A 92 -0.22 -2.70 -16.33
N HIS A 93 0.88 -3.43 -16.46
CA HIS A 93 2.22 -2.85 -16.40
C HIS A 93 2.53 -1.95 -17.59
N ASP A 94 2.11 -2.29 -18.83
CA ASP A 94 2.31 -1.43 -19.99
C ASP A 94 1.54 -0.11 -19.84
N ARG A 95 0.34 -0.14 -19.24
CA ARG A 95 -0.43 1.09 -18.92
C ARG A 95 0.32 1.99 -17.94
N VAL A 96 0.96 1.42 -16.93
CA VAL A 96 1.79 2.19 -15.98
C VAL A 96 2.99 2.79 -16.70
N ASP A 97 3.74 1.98 -17.47
CA ASP A 97 4.92 2.41 -18.21
C ASP A 97 4.59 3.57 -19.16
N ASP A 98 3.52 3.43 -19.96
CA ASP A 98 3.07 4.46 -20.91
C ASP A 98 2.64 5.74 -20.20
N ALA A 99 1.91 5.63 -19.10
CA ALA A 99 1.45 6.78 -18.34
C ALA A 99 2.61 7.53 -17.68
N LEU A 100 3.54 6.83 -17.03
CA LEU A 100 4.72 7.45 -16.41
C LEU A 100 5.64 8.10 -17.45
N ALA A 101 5.78 7.49 -18.63
CA ALA A 101 6.55 8.08 -19.74
C ALA A 101 5.90 9.35 -20.30
N ALA A 102 4.57 9.43 -20.33
CA ALA A 102 3.83 10.57 -20.83
C ALA A 102 3.59 11.67 -19.77
N TYR A 103 3.87 11.38 -18.50
CA TYR A 103 3.69 12.32 -17.39
C TYR A 103 4.64 13.51 -17.49
N SER A 104 4.12 14.73 -17.39
CA SER A 104 4.84 15.96 -17.73
C SER A 104 5.13 16.89 -16.55
N ALA A 105 4.44 16.72 -15.40
CA ALA A 105 4.72 17.56 -14.23
C ALA A 105 6.09 17.24 -13.61
N ALA A 106 6.71 18.25 -13.02
CA ALA A 106 8.02 18.11 -12.37
C ALA A 106 7.95 17.29 -11.07
N THR A 107 6.80 17.32 -10.39
CA THR A 107 6.59 16.65 -9.12
C THR A 107 5.22 15.97 -9.08
N VAL A 108 5.13 14.90 -8.29
CA VAL A 108 3.89 14.18 -8.00
C VAL A 108 3.80 13.94 -6.48
N ASN A 109 2.60 14.05 -5.90
CA ASN A 109 2.40 13.89 -4.46
C ASN A 109 2.09 12.46 -4.05
N LEU A 110 1.42 11.70 -4.91
CA LEU A 110 1.08 10.30 -4.70
C LEU A 110 1.43 9.49 -5.94
N LEU A 111 2.15 8.41 -5.73
CA LEU A 111 2.28 7.35 -6.72
C LEU A 111 1.80 6.04 -6.07
N GLU A 112 0.69 5.54 -6.55
CA GLU A 112 0.10 4.27 -6.10
C GLU A 112 -0.01 3.31 -7.28
N ILE A 113 0.61 2.15 -7.15
CA ILE A 113 0.61 1.10 -8.16
C ILE A 113 0.22 -0.19 -7.48
N THR A 114 -0.96 -0.72 -7.84
CA THR A 114 -1.46 -1.99 -7.35
C THR A 114 -1.66 -2.92 -8.54
N MET A 115 -0.84 -3.97 -8.59
CA MET A 115 -0.94 -4.97 -9.64
C MET A 115 -1.93 -6.07 -9.25
N PRO A 116 -2.64 -6.66 -10.23
CA PRO A 116 -3.60 -7.71 -9.97
C PRO A 116 -2.90 -8.95 -9.38
N TYR A 117 -3.55 -9.57 -8.38
CA TYR A 117 -3.08 -10.84 -7.83
C TYR A 117 -3.16 -11.93 -8.89
N ALA A 118 -2.11 -12.73 -8.95
CA ALA A 118 -2.10 -13.92 -9.78
C ALA A 118 -3.13 -14.94 -9.27
N SER A 119 -3.93 -15.51 -10.18
CA SER A 119 -4.75 -16.67 -9.84
C SER A 119 -3.86 -17.92 -9.63
N PRO A 120 -4.18 -18.84 -8.72
CA PRO A 120 -3.41 -20.07 -8.50
C PRO A 120 -3.23 -20.95 -9.75
N THR A 121 -3.97 -20.65 -10.84
CA THR A 121 -3.98 -21.43 -12.08
C THR A 121 -3.22 -20.77 -13.25
N GLY A 122 -2.49 -19.68 -13.04
CA GLY A 122 -1.75 -19.02 -14.12
C GLY A 122 -1.61 -17.52 -13.91
N GLY A 123 -0.93 -17.11 -12.87
CA GLY A 123 -0.67 -15.71 -12.60
C GLY A 123 0.39 -15.11 -13.52
N VAL A 124 0.26 -13.83 -13.80
CA VAL A 124 1.30 -13.06 -14.46
C VAL A 124 2.30 -12.64 -13.38
N HIS A 125 3.46 -13.26 -13.38
CA HIS A 125 4.60 -12.82 -12.58
C HIS A 125 5.09 -11.47 -13.12
N ILE A 126 5.28 -10.51 -12.25
CA ILE A 126 5.90 -9.23 -12.59
C ILE A 126 7.33 -9.26 -12.07
N HIS A 127 8.27 -9.42 -12.98
CA HIS A 127 9.69 -9.35 -12.65
C HIS A 127 10.04 -8.01 -12.01
N THR A 128 10.93 -8.02 -11.04
CA THR A 128 11.41 -6.83 -10.34
C THR A 128 12.00 -5.78 -11.26
N ASP A 129 12.56 -6.20 -12.39
CA ASP A 129 13.07 -5.31 -13.45
C ASP A 129 11.99 -4.37 -14.00
N ARG A 130 10.71 -4.80 -13.98
CA ARG A 130 9.59 -3.96 -14.43
C ARG A 130 9.22 -2.89 -13.41
N ALA A 131 9.38 -3.17 -12.13
CA ALA A 131 9.11 -2.22 -11.06
C ALA A 131 10.25 -1.20 -10.87
N ALA A 132 11.47 -1.54 -11.26
CA ALA A 132 12.63 -0.67 -11.11
C ALA A 132 12.49 0.72 -11.79
N PRO A 133 11.96 0.84 -13.03
CA PRO A 133 11.66 2.14 -13.65
C PRO A 133 10.64 2.97 -12.86
N TRP A 134 9.61 2.33 -12.25
CA TRP A 134 8.59 3.01 -11.46
C TRP A 134 9.19 3.60 -10.16
N LEU A 135 10.06 2.83 -9.50
CA LEU A 135 10.77 3.31 -8.33
C LEU A 135 11.76 4.44 -8.68
N ARG A 136 12.41 4.38 -9.86
CA ARG A 136 13.24 5.47 -10.34
C ARG A 136 12.42 6.74 -10.57
N PHE A 137 11.28 6.64 -11.24
CA PHE A 137 10.35 7.76 -11.39
C PHE A 137 9.95 8.35 -10.04
N ALA A 138 9.63 7.49 -9.05
CA ALA A 138 9.32 7.93 -7.70
C ALA A 138 10.49 8.69 -7.06
N SER A 139 11.72 8.20 -7.16
CA SER A 139 12.90 8.87 -6.59
C SER A 139 13.16 10.25 -7.18
N GLU A 140 12.87 10.44 -8.46
CA GLU A 140 13.09 11.70 -9.17
C GLU A 140 11.99 12.74 -8.93
N ARG A 141 10.72 12.30 -8.86
CA ARG A 141 9.55 13.20 -8.93
C ARG A 141 8.62 13.17 -7.73
N LEU A 142 8.64 12.13 -6.92
CA LEU A 142 7.68 11.98 -5.81
C LEU A 142 8.08 12.84 -4.61
N THR A 143 7.07 13.53 -4.05
CA THR A 143 7.26 14.39 -2.87
C THR A 143 6.39 13.98 -1.68
N GLY A 144 5.56 12.97 -1.82
CA GLY A 144 4.62 12.56 -0.79
C GLY A 144 4.62 11.05 -0.58
N LYS A 145 3.58 10.35 -1.01
CA LYS A 145 3.36 8.93 -0.73
C LYS A 145 3.71 8.04 -1.92
N LEU A 146 4.55 7.03 -1.69
CA LEU A 146 4.75 5.88 -2.57
C LEU A 146 3.97 4.68 -2.02
N SER A 147 3.16 4.03 -2.86
CA SER A 147 2.50 2.77 -2.56
C SER A 147 2.70 1.81 -3.73
N LEU A 148 3.39 0.70 -3.49
CA LEU A 148 3.66 -0.32 -4.51
C LEU A 148 3.23 -1.68 -3.98
N SER A 149 2.23 -2.29 -4.63
CA SER A 149 1.78 -3.65 -4.37
C SER A 149 1.96 -4.49 -5.61
N LEU A 150 2.85 -5.46 -5.53
CA LEU A 150 3.11 -6.44 -6.59
C LEU A 150 2.41 -7.75 -6.27
N PRO A 151 1.97 -8.52 -7.30
CA PRO A 151 1.26 -9.74 -7.08
C PRO A 151 2.10 -10.77 -6.31
N TYR A 152 1.44 -11.49 -5.42
CA TYR A 152 2.00 -12.66 -4.76
C TYR A 152 2.10 -13.81 -5.78
N ASP A 153 3.28 -14.40 -5.89
CA ASP A 153 3.48 -15.66 -6.63
C ASP A 153 3.93 -16.74 -5.66
N ASP A 154 3.22 -17.88 -5.67
CA ASP A 154 3.52 -19.06 -4.85
C ASP A 154 4.77 -19.83 -5.31
N GLY A 155 5.34 -19.46 -6.45
CA GLY A 155 6.52 -20.07 -7.07
C GLY A 155 7.81 -19.33 -6.72
N ALA A 156 8.62 -19.90 -5.88
CA ALA A 156 10.10 -19.84 -5.74
C ALA A 156 10.92 -18.68 -6.40
N HIS A 157 10.41 -17.46 -6.46
CA HIS A 157 11.18 -16.30 -6.93
C HIS A 157 11.89 -15.56 -5.78
N GLU A 158 12.32 -16.30 -4.75
CA GLU A 158 13.10 -15.77 -3.62
C GLU A 158 14.42 -15.12 -4.04
N GLU A 159 14.88 -15.37 -5.26
CA GLU A 159 16.14 -14.86 -5.80
C GLU A 159 16.00 -13.46 -6.44
N GLU A 160 14.79 -13.00 -6.72
CA GLU A 160 14.60 -11.67 -7.29
C GLU A 160 14.83 -10.57 -6.26
N GLU A 161 15.63 -9.58 -6.63
CA GLU A 161 15.93 -8.43 -5.80
C GLU A 161 15.26 -7.17 -6.36
N LEU A 162 14.56 -6.42 -5.50
CA LEU A 162 14.03 -5.10 -5.80
C LEU A 162 14.83 -4.05 -5.06
N LEU A 163 15.48 -3.16 -5.79
CA LEU A 163 16.28 -2.09 -5.23
C LEU A 163 15.42 -0.84 -5.00
N LEU A 164 15.22 -0.46 -3.72
CA LEU A 164 14.62 0.83 -3.38
C LEU A 164 15.64 1.96 -3.55
N PRO A 165 15.44 2.88 -4.50
CA PRO A 165 16.34 3.99 -4.74
C PRO A 165 16.24 5.04 -3.64
N GLN A 166 17.19 5.97 -3.63
CA GLN A 166 17.21 7.09 -2.69
C GLN A 166 16.02 8.03 -2.95
N CYS A 167 15.19 8.25 -1.92
CA CYS A 167 13.98 9.07 -1.99
C CYS A 167 14.02 10.19 -0.94
N GLU A 168 14.66 11.32 -1.25
CA GLU A 168 14.87 12.41 -0.29
C GLU A 168 13.58 13.13 0.12
N ARG A 169 12.60 13.22 -0.78
CA ARG A 169 11.38 14.02 -0.61
C ARG A 169 10.16 13.20 -0.27
N VAL A 170 10.25 11.89 -0.30
CA VAL A 170 9.14 10.99 -0.02
C VAL A 170 8.88 10.94 1.49
N THR A 171 7.62 11.14 1.87
CA THR A 171 7.21 11.18 3.28
C THR A 171 6.66 9.86 3.79
N ALA A 172 6.11 9.03 2.91
CA ALA A 172 5.56 7.72 3.26
C ALA A 172 5.84 6.71 2.15
N ILE A 173 6.28 5.52 2.53
CA ILE A 173 6.56 4.39 1.63
C ILE A 173 5.81 3.17 2.13
N TYR A 174 5.00 2.57 1.24
CA TYR A 174 4.25 1.34 1.45
C TYR A 174 4.64 0.34 0.36
N LEU A 175 5.28 -0.74 0.75
CA LEU A 175 5.73 -1.79 -0.16
C LEU A 175 5.11 -3.12 0.24
N ASP A 176 4.34 -3.72 -0.64
CA ASP A 176 3.85 -5.09 -0.54
C ASP A 176 4.40 -5.90 -1.72
N VAL A 177 5.53 -6.56 -1.48
CA VAL A 177 6.32 -7.20 -2.54
C VAL A 177 6.87 -8.54 -2.06
N THR A 178 6.83 -9.58 -2.89
CA THR A 178 7.24 -10.94 -2.51
C THR A 178 8.71 -11.26 -2.79
N CYS A 179 9.46 -10.30 -3.30
CA CYS A 179 10.89 -10.41 -3.61
C CYS A 179 11.80 -10.01 -2.43
N THR A 180 13.11 -10.12 -2.63
CA THR A 180 14.09 -9.57 -1.69
C THR A 180 14.25 -8.08 -1.90
N LEU A 181 13.90 -7.29 -0.88
CA LEU A 181 14.03 -5.83 -0.89
C LEU A 181 15.46 -5.44 -0.49
N ARG A 182 16.10 -4.62 -1.31
CA ARG A 182 17.41 -4.02 -1.07
C ARG A 182 17.28 -2.51 -1.01
N PHE A 183 18.17 -1.86 -0.27
CA PHE A 183 18.18 -0.41 -0.15
C PHE A 183 19.40 0.19 -0.84
N GLN A 184 19.19 1.16 -1.70
CA GLN A 184 20.29 1.88 -2.32
C GLN A 184 20.89 2.86 -1.31
N LEU A 185 21.88 2.40 -0.53
CA LEU A 185 22.55 3.18 0.49
C LEU A 185 23.80 3.86 -0.06
N PRO A 186 24.03 5.16 0.22
CA PRO A 186 25.25 5.82 -0.21
C PRO A 186 26.46 5.25 0.56
N PRO A 187 27.64 5.18 -0.08
CA PRO A 187 28.86 4.63 0.53
C PRO A 187 29.42 5.50 1.65
N ALA A 188 29.24 6.80 1.61
CA ALA A 188 29.64 7.76 2.63
C ALA A 188 28.37 8.38 3.24
N GLY A 189 28.18 8.24 4.55
CA GLY A 189 26.98 8.60 5.27
C GLY A 189 26.42 9.97 4.94
N GLY A 190 25.14 10.01 4.69
CA GLY A 190 24.29 11.18 4.55
C GLY A 190 22.85 10.71 4.67
N ALA A 191 22.01 11.48 5.35
CA ALA A 191 20.60 11.14 5.46
C ALA A 191 19.96 11.25 4.08
N VAL A 192 19.44 10.15 3.56
CA VAL A 192 18.90 10.06 2.19
C VAL A 192 17.37 10.07 2.19
N PHE A 193 16.78 9.53 3.26
CA PHE A 193 15.33 9.52 3.46
C PHE A 193 14.94 10.56 4.51
N THR A 194 15.35 11.81 4.28
CA THR A 194 15.21 12.90 5.27
C THR A 194 13.77 13.30 5.55
N ALA A 195 12.87 13.12 4.59
CA ALA A 195 11.46 13.44 4.74
C ALA A 195 10.63 12.23 5.21
N LEU A 196 11.20 11.00 5.18
CA LEU A 196 10.45 9.78 5.44
C LEU A 196 9.97 9.71 6.89
N ALA A 197 8.65 9.71 7.05
CA ALA A 197 7.98 9.61 8.34
C ALA A 197 7.30 8.26 8.55
N THR A 198 6.85 7.61 7.49
CA THR A 198 6.15 6.31 7.54
C THR A 198 6.78 5.32 6.58
N LEU A 199 7.12 4.14 7.07
CA LEU A 199 7.60 3.02 6.27
C LEU A 199 6.80 1.77 6.60
N GLU A 200 6.19 1.18 5.59
CA GLU A 200 5.52 -0.11 5.68
C GLU A 200 6.13 -1.07 4.65
N ILE A 201 6.56 -2.23 5.10
CA ILE A 201 7.11 -3.29 4.27
C ILE A 201 6.31 -4.56 4.58
N SER A 202 5.70 -5.12 3.54
CA SER A 202 4.90 -6.33 3.63
C SER A 202 5.41 -7.39 2.66
N SER A 203 5.31 -8.66 3.06
CA SER A 203 5.57 -9.86 2.24
C SER A 203 7.02 -10.02 1.73
N ALA A 204 7.92 -9.09 2.03
CA ALA A 204 9.28 -9.02 1.50
C ALA A 204 10.29 -9.91 2.24
N GLY A 205 11.33 -10.32 1.51
CA GLY A 205 12.61 -10.73 2.09
C GLY A 205 13.48 -9.50 2.39
N VAL A 206 14.13 -9.42 3.55
CA VAL A 206 14.97 -8.28 3.91
C VAL A 206 16.23 -8.77 4.63
N ASP A 207 17.40 -8.27 4.26
CA ASP A 207 18.61 -8.47 5.03
C ASP A 207 18.53 -7.67 6.35
N GLY A 208 18.62 -8.35 7.50
CA GLY A 208 18.41 -7.71 8.80
C GLY A 208 19.45 -6.64 9.13
N ARG A 209 20.70 -6.82 8.71
CA ARG A 209 21.78 -5.83 8.91
C ARG A 209 21.62 -4.61 8.01
N GLU A 210 21.17 -4.84 6.77
CA GLU A 210 20.88 -3.78 5.84
C GLU A 210 19.69 -2.94 6.34
N LEU A 211 18.64 -3.59 6.84
CA LEU A 211 17.50 -2.93 7.46
C LEU A 211 17.89 -2.12 8.71
N GLU A 212 18.69 -2.70 9.62
CA GLU A 212 19.19 -1.99 10.80
C GLU A 212 19.96 -0.73 10.42
N ARG A 213 20.88 -0.85 9.45
CA ARG A 213 21.66 0.28 8.95
C ARG A 213 20.77 1.32 8.28
N PHE A 214 19.79 0.88 7.47
CA PHE A 214 18.84 1.75 6.81
C PHE A 214 18.05 2.59 7.83
N LEU A 215 17.46 1.94 8.82
CA LEU A 215 16.64 2.61 9.84
C LEU A 215 17.45 3.56 10.73
N SER A 216 18.64 3.14 11.18
CA SER A 216 19.43 3.90 12.15
C SER A 216 20.18 5.09 11.55
N THR A 217 20.58 4.99 10.26
CA THR A 217 21.49 5.97 9.65
C THR A 217 20.80 6.84 8.62
N PHE A 218 19.86 6.27 7.85
CA PHE A 218 19.32 6.95 6.67
C PHE A 218 17.90 7.50 6.85
N CYS A 219 17.19 7.12 7.92
CA CYS A 219 15.82 7.54 8.20
C CYS A 219 15.70 8.32 9.54
N PRO A 220 16.30 9.51 9.68
CA PRO A 220 16.39 10.22 10.96
C PRO A 220 15.04 10.72 11.49
N HIS A 221 14.03 10.82 10.64
CA HIS A 221 12.70 11.35 10.98
C HIS A 221 11.58 10.30 10.91
N LEU A 222 11.94 9.02 10.84
CA LEU A 222 10.97 7.93 10.77
C LEU A 222 10.17 7.84 12.08
N LYS A 223 8.84 7.99 11.96
CA LYS A 223 7.91 7.98 13.10
C LYS A 223 7.15 6.67 13.20
N GLU A 224 6.84 6.07 12.06
CA GLU A 224 6.04 4.84 11.98
C GLU A 224 6.76 3.79 11.15
N LEU A 225 6.91 2.60 11.70
CA LEU A 225 7.48 1.43 11.04
C LEU A 225 6.52 0.26 11.19
N VAL A 226 6.10 -0.29 10.06
CA VAL A 226 5.27 -1.49 9.99
C VAL A 226 6.01 -2.56 9.20
N LEU A 227 6.19 -3.73 9.80
CA LEU A 227 6.86 -4.87 9.19
C LEU A 227 5.92 -6.08 9.26
N SER A 228 5.33 -6.43 8.12
CA SER A 228 4.32 -7.48 8.03
C SER A 228 4.74 -8.60 7.09
N TRP A 229 4.62 -9.86 7.50
CA TRP A 229 4.93 -11.04 6.69
C TRP A 229 6.35 -11.04 6.09
N ILE A 230 7.29 -10.33 6.74
CA ILE A 230 8.67 -10.24 6.25
C ILE A 230 9.49 -11.48 6.60
N ARG A 231 10.37 -11.86 5.69
CA ARG A 231 11.41 -12.86 5.89
C ARG A 231 12.74 -12.15 6.15
N ILE A 232 13.25 -12.26 7.37
CA ILE A 232 14.57 -11.69 7.71
C ILE A 232 15.64 -12.71 7.35
N THR A 233 16.49 -12.34 6.41
CA THR A 233 17.70 -13.09 6.07
C THR A 233 18.87 -12.47 6.83
N LEU A 234 19.65 -13.31 7.51
CA LEU A 234 20.92 -12.93 8.11
C LEU A 234 21.98 -13.76 7.39
N ARG A 235 22.92 -13.11 6.73
CA ARG A 235 24.00 -13.84 6.04
C ARG A 235 24.85 -14.57 7.07
N ASP A 236 25.11 -15.83 6.78
CA ASP A 236 25.96 -16.70 7.59
C ASP A 236 27.33 -16.05 7.85
N GLY A 237 27.65 -15.82 9.08
CA GLY A 237 28.91 -15.21 9.50
C GLY A 237 29.01 -14.98 11.01
N ASP A 238 27.91 -15.07 11.72
CA ASP A 238 27.90 -14.99 13.18
C ASP A 238 27.78 -16.40 13.76
N GLY A 239 28.87 -16.84 14.34
CA GLY A 239 29.14 -18.04 15.15
C GLY A 239 28.03 -19.07 15.35
N ASP A 240 28.46 -20.28 15.15
CA ASP A 240 27.76 -21.53 15.41
C ASP A 240 26.88 -21.47 16.66
N GLY A 241 25.57 -21.28 16.53
CA GLY A 241 24.61 -21.57 17.60
C GLY A 241 23.81 -20.40 18.19
N ASP A 242 24.15 -19.14 17.93
CA ASP A 242 23.39 -18.02 18.49
C ASP A 242 22.17 -17.67 17.65
N PRO A 243 21.01 -17.39 18.28
CA PRO A 243 19.82 -16.99 17.54
C PRO A 243 20.05 -15.66 16.80
N PRO A 244 19.53 -15.51 15.59
CA PRO A 244 19.67 -14.29 14.83
C PRO A 244 19.08 -13.07 15.57
N VAL A 245 19.78 -11.95 15.54
CA VAL A 245 19.37 -10.72 16.21
C VAL A 245 18.98 -9.67 15.18
N LEU A 246 17.74 -9.20 15.24
CA LEU A 246 17.28 -8.01 14.52
C LEU A 246 17.27 -6.84 15.50
N SER A 247 18.02 -5.80 15.19
CA SER A 247 18.12 -4.61 16.02
C SER A 247 17.47 -3.41 15.33
N ILE A 248 16.48 -2.80 15.98
CA ILE A 248 15.80 -1.58 15.50
C ILE A 248 16.19 -0.43 16.41
N ARG A 249 16.98 0.51 15.89
CA ARG A 249 17.41 1.70 16.63
C ARG A 249 16.93 2.95 15.92
N SER A 250 16.16 3.79 16.62
CA SER A 250 15.68 5.05 16.06
C SER A 250 15.28 6.01 17.17
N ASP A 251 15.81 7.23 17.13
CA ASP A 251 15.50 8.29 18.10
C ASP A 251 14.17 8.98 17.80
N SER A 252 13.59 8.77 16.62
CA SER A 252 12.36 9.44 16.18
C SER A 252 11.13 8.52 16.13
N LEU A 253 11.32 7.20 16.23
CA LEU A 253 10.26 6.22 16.06
C LEU A 253 9.23 6.31 17.20
N ARG A 254 7.95 6.45 16.82
CA ARG A 254 6.83 6.57 17.74
C ARG A 254 5.89 5.38 17.70
N ARG A 255 5.79 4.71 16.56
CA ARG A 255 4.98 3.52 16.37
C ARG A 255 5.80 2.43 15.69
N LEU A 256 5.79 1.26 16.28
CA LEU A 256 6.37 0.05 15.72
C LEU A 256 5.32 -1.05 15.68
N ASP A 257 5.08 -1.59 14.51
CA ASP A 257 4.20 -2.72 14.31
C ASP A 257 4.98 -3.87 13.64
N THR A 258 5.08 -4.98 14.35
CA THR A 258 5.69 -6.20 13.86
C THR A 258 4.73 -7.38 13.98
N SER A 259 3.42 -7.10 14.02
CA SER A 259 2.37 -8.06 14.38
C SER A 259 2.33 -9.30 13.49
N ALA A 260 2.75 -9.19 12.24
CA ALA A 260 2.72 -10.27 11.27
C ALA A 260 4.10 -10.76 10.82
N MET A 261 5.16 -10.57 11.60
CA MET A 261 6.50 -11.12 11.29
C MET A 261 6.57 -12.64 11.50
N GLY A 262 5.84 -13.42 10.70
CA GLY A 262 5.51 -14.83 10.92
C GLY A 262 6.67 -15.81 11.18
N SER A 263 7.78 -15.75 10.44
CA SER A 263 8.81 -16.80 10.43
C SER A 263 10.12 -16.46 11.17
N PHE A 264 10.27 -15.24 11.66
CA PHE A 264 11.51 -14.85 12.35
C PHE A 264 11.63 -15.52 13.73
N LYS A 265 12.61 -16.38 13.91
CA LYS A 265 12.87 -17.15 15.15
C LYS A 265 14.00 -16.57 15.99
N GLY A 266 14.37 -15.32 15.79
CA GLY A 266 15.48 -14.67 16.44
C GLY A 266 15.08 -13.78 17.63
N VAL A 267 16.03 -12.97 18.06
CA VAL A 267 15.87 -11.94 19.09
C VAL A 267 15.55 -10.62 18.42
N LEU A 268 14.45 -9.98 18.82
CA LEU A 268 14.14 -8.61 18.42
C LEU A 268 14.59 -7.64 19.50
N LYS A 269 15.56 -6.77 19.18
CA LYS A 269 16.01 -5.68 20.04
C LYS A 269 15.50 -4.35 19.51
N VAL A 270 14.83 -3.59 20.35
CA VAL A 270 14.30 -2.26 20.00
C VAL A 270 14.87 -1.23 20.97
N ALA A 271 15.56 -0.24 20.45
CA ALA A 271 16.03 0.93 21.19
C ALA A 271 15.42 2.19 20.55
N ALA A 272 14.30 2.67 21.11
CA ALA A 272 13.54 3.75 20.56
C ALA A 272 12.95 4.63 21.69
N PRO A 273 13.66 5.68 22.11
CA PRO A 273 13.27 6.49 23.28
C PRO A 273 11.96 7.25 23.10
N GLU A 274 11.56 7.54 21.85
CA GLU A 274 10.29 8.21 21.54
C GLU A 274 9.13 7.24 21.27
N LEU A 275 9.35 5.91 21.34
CA LEU A 275 8.35 4.90 21.04
C LEU A 275 7.17 4.97 22.01
N ARG A 276 5.97 5.15 21.47
CA ARG A 276 4.73 5.28 22.23
C ARG A 276 3.78 4.10 22.03
N SER A 277 3.75 3.55 20.82
CA SER A 277 2.86 2.45 20.44
C SER A 277 3.68 1.30 19.89
N PHE A 278 3.46 0.10 20.43
CA PHE A 278 4.13 -1.10 19.99
C PHE A 278 3.14 -2.26 19.82
N CYS A 279 3.23 -2.91 18.65
CA CYS A 279 2.48 -4.11 18.33
C CYS A 279 3.46 -5.23 17.97
N PRO A 280 3.79 -6.14 18.89
CA PRO A 280 4.70 -7.23 18.61
C PRO A 280 4.04 -8.35 17.81
N SER A 281 4.87 -9.14 17.16
CA SER A 281 4.43 -10.31 16.42
C SER A 281 3.73 -11.35 17.29
N SER A 282 2.77 -12.04 16.68
CA SER A 282 2.00 -13.11 17.31
C SER A 282 2.76 -14.43 17.54
N CYS A 283 4.04 -14.53 17.20
CA CYS A 283 4.80 -15.78 17.36
C CYS A 283 5.45 -15.94 18.71
N GLY A 284 4.97 -16.92 19.47
CA GLY A 284 5.34 -17.23 20.85
C GLY A 284 6.74 -17.77 21.12
N GLN A 285 7.68 -17.66 20.21
CA GLN A 285 9.04 -18.21 20.40
C GLN A 285 10.17 -17.18 20.28
N ARG A 286 9.85 -15.88 20.25
CA ARG A 286 10.86 -14.83 20.10
C ARG A 286 11.25 -14.23 21.42
N ASP A 287 12.54 -14.02 21.56
CA ASP A 287 13.03 -13.16 22.62
C ASP A 287 12.92 -11.70 22.19
N LEU A 288 12.44 -10.86 23.08
CA LEU A 288 12.15 -9.47 22.84
C LEU A 288 12.83 -8.62 23.92
N ASP A 289 13.60 -7.63 23.49
CA ASP A 289 14.24 -6.68 24.38
C ASP A 289 13.95 -5.25 23.92
N ILE A 290 13.16 -4.52 24.68
CA ILE A 290 12.65 -3.19 24.32
C ILE A 290 13.08 -2.16 25.34
N ALA A 291 13.89 -1.20 24.88
CA ALA A 291 14.22 0.02 25.59
C ALA A 291 13.33 1.18 25.02
N ALA A 292 12.20 1.44 25.68
CA ALA A 292 11.22 2.42 25.26
C ALA A 292 10.59 3.13 26.47
N PRO A 293 11.24 4.17 27.03
CA PRO A 293 10.78 4.84 28.23
C PRO A 293 9.43 5.56 28.10
N LYS A 294 9.03 5.92 26.85
CA LYS A 294 7.76 6.59 26.57
C LYS A 294 6.65 5.66 26.08
N LEU A 295 6.85 4.33 26.20
CA LEU A 295 5.84 3.36 25.79
C LEU A 295 4.55 3.58 26.58
N SER A 296 3.46 3.86 25.88
CA SER A 296 2.15 4.16 26.45
C SER A 296 1.03 3.28 25.89
N GLU A 297 1.25 2.65 24.75
CA GLU A 297 0.28 1.77 24.11
C GLU A 297 0.96 0.44 23.73
N LEU A 298 0.36 -0.65 24.17
CA LEU A 298 0.82 -2.00 23.85
C LEU A 298 -0.34 -2.82 23.28
N LEU A 299 -0.16 -3.32 22.05
CA LEU A 299 -1.12 -4.19 21.38
C LEU A 299 -0.56 -5.61 21.36
N TRP A 300 -0.82 -6.36 22.43
CA TRP A 300 -0.29 -7.73 22.57
C TRP A 300 -1.36 -8.76 22.20
N ILE A 301 -1.38 -9.18 20.96
CA ILE A 301 -2.34 -10.16 20.44
C ILE A 301 -1.75 -11.58 20.45
N SER A 302 -0.47 -11.71 20.79
CA SER A 302 0.24 -12.98 20.84
C SER A 302 -0.26 -13.90 21.96
N PRO A 303 -0.38 -15.22 21.70
CA PRO A 303 -0.76 -16.20 22.71
C PRO A 303 0.24 -16.34 23.85
N CYS A 304 1.49 -15.98 23.64
CA CYS A 304 2.56 -16.21 24.59
C CYS A 304 3.18 -14.90 25.03
N TYR A 305 3.07 -14.62 26.32
CA TYR A 305 3.90 -13.63 26.99
C TYR A 305 4.69 -14.33 28.08
N ASP A 306 6.01 -14.24 28.02
CA ASP A 306 6.94 -14.79 29.01
C ASP A 306 7.85 -13.66 29.53
N PRO A 307 7.73 -13.26 30.79
CA PRO A 307 8.57 -12.19 31.35
C PRO A 307 10.09 -12.48 31.30
N ALA A 308 10.51 -13.74 31.21
CA ALA A 308 11.91 -14.12 31.09
C ALA A 308 12.47 -13.84 29.68
N ARG A 309 11.62 -13.90 28.68
CA ARG A 309 11.98 -13.75 27.25
C ARG A 309 11.59 -12.37 26.70
N HIS A 310 10.51 -11.77 27.20
CA HIS A 310 10.00 -10.51 26.72
C HIS A 310 10.30 -9.41 27.73
N ARG A 311 11.42 -8.71 27.51
CA ARG A 311 11.93 -7.68 28.41
C ARG A 311 11.52 -6.30 27.93
N PHE A 312 10.94 -5.53 28.85
CA PHE A 312 10.63 -4.11 28.64
C PHE A 312 11.59 -3.28 29.51
N ALA A 313 12.83 -3.14 29.04
CA ALA A 313 13.84 -2.33 29.69
C ALA A 313 13.44 -0.86 29.61
N GLU A 314 13.66 -0.09 30.67
CA GLU A 314 13.38 1.35 30.75
C GLU A 314 11.90 1.75 30.59
N SER A 315 11.01 0.83 30.21
CA SER A 315 9.57 1.13 30.10
C SER A 315 8.94 1.22 31.48
N GLY A 316 8.08 2.23 31.67
CA GLY A 316 7.29 2.40 32.89
C GLY A 316 6.35 1.22 33.16
N ARG A 317 5.67 1.28 34.30
CA ARG A 317 4.62 0.30 34.68
C ARG A 317 3.24 0.78 34.24
N HIS A 318 3.11 2.01 33.80
CA HIS A 318 1.88 2.64 33.36
C HIS A 318 1.76 2.58 31.84
N LEU A 319 0.61 2.07 31.36
CA LEU A 319 0.19 2.15 29.97
C LEU A 319 -1.12 2.92 29.90
N ARG A 320 -1.19 3.83 28.95
CA ARG A 320 -2.45 4.47 28.58
C ARG A 320 -3.44 3.46 27.99
N ARG A 321 -2.91 2.53 27.15
CA ARG A 321 -3.74 1.54 26.46
C ARG A 321 -3.03 0.19 26.38
N LEU A 322 -3.73 -0.85 26.82
CA LEU A 322 -3.34 -2.24 26.62
C LEU A 322 -4.42 -2.95 25.80
N VAL A 323 -4.05 -3.50 24.65
CA VAL A 323 -4.92 -4.37 23.85
C VAL A 323 -4.39 -5.79 23.94
N THR A 324 -5.21 -6.74 24.31
CA THR A 324 -4.83 -8.15 24.39
C THR A 324 -5.97 -9.05 23.95
N SER A 325 -5.68 -10.31 23.63
CA SER A 325 -6.70 -11.27 23.22
C SER A 325 -7.29 -12.02 24.41
N THR A 326 -8.62 -12.21 24.41
CA THR A 326 -9.34 -13.00 25.43
C THR A 326 -9.02 -14.49 25.36
N SER A 327 -8.55 -14.97 24.20
CA SER A 327 -8.22 -16.38 24.02
C SER A 327 -7.05 -16.83 24.92
N ILE A 328 -6.34 -15.86 25.59
CA ILE A 328 -5.06 -16.12 26.20
C ILE A 328 -4.98 -15.51 27.61
N ARG A 329 -5.71 -16.11 28.52
CA ARG A 329 -5.81 -15.61 29.91
C ARG A 329 -4.46 -15.49 30.62
N HIS A 330 -3.52 -16.41 30.38
CA HIS A 330 -2.23 -16.38 31.07
C HIS A 330 -1.34 -15.23 30.62
N ALA A 331 -1.29 -14.93 29.31
CA ALA A 331 -0.52 -13.81 28.78
C ALA A 331 -1.10 -12.47 29.25
N ALA A 332 -2.42 -12.30 29.22
CA ALA A 332 -3.08 -11.09 29.72
C ALA A 332 -2.77 -10.83 31.19
N VAL A 333 -2.89 -11.84 32.06
CA VAL A 333 -2.58 -11.72 33.49
C VAL A 333 -1.10 -11.38 33.73
N ALA A 334 -0.18 -12.00 32.99
CA ALA A 334 1.23 -11.73 33.13
C ALA A 334 1.62 -10.31 32.64
N LEU A 335 0.98 -9.83 31.55
CA LEU A 335 1.14 -8.44 31.09
C LEU A 335 0.59 -7.44 32.12
N MET A 336 -0.58 -7.70 32.72
CA MET A 336 -1.14 -6.86 33.77
C MET A 336 -0.31 -6.85 35.06
N ARG A 337 0.47 -7.88 35.32
CA ARG A 337 1.47 -7.87 36.41
C ARG A 337 2.70 -7.03 36.07
N ARG A 338 3.07 -6.94 34.78
CA ARG A 338 4.20 -6.11 34.33
C ARG A 338 3.79 -4.64 34.22
N PHE A 339 2.56 -4.39 33.75
CA PHE A 339 1.97 -3.08 33.60
C PHE A 339 0.75 -3.00 34.52
N ASP A 340 0.97 -2.64 35.76
CA ASP A 340 -0.06 -2.67 36.81
C ASP A 340 -0.97 -1.43 36.83
N ILE A 341 -0.63 -0.40 36.05
CA ILE A 341 -1.45 0.79 35.85
C ILE A 341 -1.81 0.87 34.38
N VAL A 342 -3.09 0.67 34.03
CA VAL A 342 -3.60 0.72 32.66
C VAL A 342 -4.86 1.57 32.65
N ASP A 343 -4.89 2.65 31.87
CA ASP A 343 -6.06 3.54 31.81
C ASP A 343 -7.18 2.93 30.96
N GLU A 344 -6.82 2.28 29.85
CA GLU A 344 -7.75 1.66 28.91
C GLU A 344 -7.30 0.23 28.58
N LEU A 345 -8.10 -0.75 28.99
CA LEU A 345 -7.89 -2.17 28.69
C LEU A 345 -8.89 -2.63 27.63
N ASN A 346 -8.39 -3.08 26.50
CA ASN A 346 -9.21 -3.59 25.40
C ASN A 346 -8.92 -5.08 25.19
N PHE A 347 -9.99 -5.85 25.11
CA PHE A 347 -9.92 -7.26 24.78
C PHE A 347 -10.37 -7.48 23.33
N GLU A 348 -9.51 -8.11 22.54
CA GLU A 348 -9.88 -8.63 21.24
C GLU A 348 -10.51 -10.00 21.40
N VAL A 349 -11.78 -10.13 21.03
CA VAL A 349 -12.52 -11.39 21.06
C VAL A 349 -12.57 -11.96 19.65
N SER A 350 -11.91 -13.08 19.42
CA SER A 350 -12.04 -13.85 18.18
C SER A 350 -13.23 -14.80 18.31
N ILE A 351 -14.32 -14.53 17.62
CA ILE A 351 -15.45 -15.45 17.49
C ILE A 351 -15.17 -16.30 16.25
N SER A 352 -14.73 -17.52 16.45
CA SER A 352 -14.63 -18.49 15.36
C SER A 352 -16.03 -19.05 15.10
N GLU A 353 -16.72 -18.57 14.09
CA GLU A 353 -17.86 -19.30 13.53
C GLU A 353 -17.32 -20.55 12.81
N VAL A 354 -17.60 -21.68 13.39
CA VAL A 354 -17.35 -22.99 12.75
C VAL A 354 -18.44 -23.20 11.71
N HIS A 355 -18.24 -22.66 10.53
CA HIS A 355 -19.01 -23.10 9.37
C HIS A 355 -18.17 -24.07 8.54
N HIS A 356 -18.67 -25.28 8.40
CA HIS A 356 -18.19 -26.31 7.48
C HIS A 356 -18.42 -25.88 6.02
N LEU A 357 -17.63 -24.91 5.52
CA LEU A 357 -17.57 -24.57 4.09
C LEU A 357 -16.13 -24.23 3.71
N PRO A 358 -15.67 -24.63 2.53
CA PRO A 358 -14.28 -24.46 2.10
C PRO A 358 -14.04 -23.07 1.48
N HIS A 359 -14.18 -22.00 2.25
CA HIS A 359 -13.82 -20.65 1.86
C HIS A 359 -13.18 -19.92 3.03
N PRO A 360 -12.29 -18.92 2.79
CA PRO A 360 -11.49 -18.30 3.84
C PRO A 360 -12.38 -17.68 4.91
N THR A 361 -12.18 -18.11 6.14
CA THR A 361 -12.88 -17.64 7.34
C THR A 361 -12.59 -16.18 7.60
N TYR A 362 -13.57 -15.32 7.42
CA TYR A 362 -13.57 -13.97 7.98
C TYR A 362 -13.73 -14.08 9.51
N SER A 363 -12.69 -13.78 10.26
CA SER A 363 -12.76 -13.65 11.70
C SER A 363 -13.39 -12.28 12.03
N LEU A 364 -14.60 -12.29 12.56
CA LEU A 364 -15.22 -11.10 13.16
C LEU A 364 -14.44 -10.76 14.43
N ARG A 365 -13.69 -9.66 14.42
CA ARG A 365 -13.00 -9.13 15.59
C ARG A 365 -13.93 -8.12 16.29
N THR A 366 -14.41 -8.46 17.47
CA THR A 366 -15.16 -7.55 18.34
C THR A 366 -14.26 -7.04 19.46
N HIS A 367 -14.29 -5.75 19.73
CA HIS A 367 -13.53 -5.13 20.80
C HIS A 367 -14.41 -4.85 22.00
N ILE A 368 -13.99 -5.33 23.17
CA ILE A 368 -14.59 -4.98 24.45
C ILE A 368 -13.61 -4.03 25.15
N SER A 369 -14.04 -2.80 25.39
CA SER A 369 -13.25 -1.77 26.05
C SER A 369 -13.69 -1.59 27.49
N CYS A 370 -12.74 -1.65 28.44
CA CYS A 370 -12.93 -1.27 29.83
C CYS A 370 -12.01 -0.10 30.14
N ARG A 371 -12.58 1.02 30.62
CA ARG A 371 -11.81 2.17 31.11
C ARG A 371 -11.79 2.11 32.63
N PHE A 372 -10.62 2.22 33.20
CA PHE A 372 -10.39 2.33 34.63
C PHE A 372 -10.13 3.81 34.93
N GLY A 373 -11.07 4.46 35.61
CA GLY A 373 -11.00 5.86 36.06
C GLY A 373 -10.29 5.99 37.38
#